data_6d943e4ce3cdfe9cf4f7b978069d63ee
#
_entry.id   6d943e4ce3cdfe9cf4f7b978069d63ee
#
_cell.length_a   1.000
_cell.length_b   1.000
_cell.length_c   1.000
_cell.angle_alpha   90.00
_cell.angle_beta   90.00
_cell.angle_gamma   90.00
#
_symmetry.space_group_name_H-M   'P 1'
#
loop_
_entity.id
_entity.type
_entity.pdbx_description
1 polymer ?
#
loop_
_entity_poly.entity_id
_entity_poly.type
_entity_poly.pdbx_seq_one_letter_code
_entity_poly.pdbx_strand_id
1 'polypeptide(L)'
;MAILHGSWIINHQNSYFFIWGEIWRSSQVHTELSAEVLLHPLAMTAGELNEWLEVSNLSITNKQRVKSKLPTEIKLPIHSEIVSLPTYFLENKKSELTAISPVHSVSVDIDFPSAQYLHPWKIDGFCLTPTLAIEFLTSLPLSTNDSQASLLGADIRFWVHIYRWHLDLISRCKFLPTVEKQDSNLIAKWQVLLDSAIDVNRLEKFSLQMPLACRTYQQTRENLAIDLPLLPQEIILSFLNRITDNQLRLMVASQSSFEPRMMMSLPATLQQWLQGLINTNNTIDTFSGERLQTTLKAWTLPLQYQLTGKASFRTCFQLLPPENEEPNWILKYFLQAVDNLEFLIEAPIIWQQPVEKLVYQNRTIEQPQETFLRGLGLASRLYPIINSSLETASPEFCHLTPMEAYEFIKAITWRFEDSGLGVILPSSLTNREGWANRLGLKISAETPQQKSGRLGLQSLLNFQWQLAIGGQTISKTEFDKLVKLNSPLVEINGEWVELRPQDIKTAQTFFTSRKEQMSLSLEDALRISKGDTQVIEKLPVVSFEASGALEELIGALTNNQEIQILPTPVNFTGQLRPYQERGVAWLAFLERWGLGACLADDMGLGKTIQFIAFILHLQEENVLEKPTLL
;
A
#
# COMPACT_ATOMS: atom_id res chain seq x y z
N MET A 1 -19.55 -14.60 -18.02
CA MET A 1 -18.82 -13.76 -17.06
C MET A 1 -18.30 -12.57 -17.84
N ALA A 2 -18.39 -11.36 -17.31
CA ALA A 2 -17.96 -10.15 -18.00
C ALA A 2 -16.79 -9.53 -17.23
N ILE A 3 -15.80 -9.00 -17.96
CA ILE A 3 -14.59 -8.38 -17.39
C ILE A 3 -14.39 -7.02 -18.04
N LEU A 4 -14.09 -6.04 -17.23
CA LEU A 4 -13.72 -4.70 -17.67
C LEU A 4 -12.20 -4.59 -17.79
N HIS A 5 -11.75 -4.11 -18.93
CA HIS A 5 -10.37 -3.84 -19.28
C HIS A 5 -10.13 -2.36 -19.49
N GLY A 6 -8.90 -1.92 -19.29
CA GLY A 6 -8.54 -0.54 -19.57
C GLY A 6 -7.06 -0.28 -19.55
N SER A 7 -6.62 0.68 -20.36
CA SER A 7 -5.23 1.07 -20.42
C SER A 7 -5.06 2.52 -20.85
N TRP A 8 -3.87 3.04 -20.55
CA TRP A 8 -3.45 4.37 -20.97
C TRP A 8 -2.91 4.32 -22.40
N ILE A 9 -3.58 5.02 -23.31
CA ILE A 9 -3.18 5.11 -24.72
C ILE A 9 -2.43 6.41 -24.94
N ILE A 10 -1.21 6.31 -25.49
CA ILE A 10 -0.38 7.44 -25.85
C ILE A 10 -0.53 7.67 -27.35
N ASN A 11 -1.20 8.78 -27.69
CA ASN A 11 -1.29 9.24 -29.07
C ASN A 11 -0.53 10.58 -29.19
N HIS A 12 0.07 10.85 -30.34
CA HIS A 12 0.91 12.05 -30.59
C HIS A 12 0.23 13.37 -30.21
N GLN A 13 -1.11 13.43 -30.30
CA GLN A 13 -1.86 14.67 -30.01
C GLN A 13 -2.61 14.64 -28.66
N ASN A 14 -3.15 13.49 -28.25
CA ASN A 14 -3.94 13.38 -27.03
C ASN A 14 -3.81 11.98 -26.41
N SER A 15 -3.28 11.91 -25.21
CA SER A 15 -3.30 10.68 -24.42
C SER A 15 -4.60 10.59 -23.63
N TYR A 16 -5.19 9.41 -23.56
CA TYR A 16 -6.47 9.14 -22.90
C TYR A 16 -6.49 7.76 -22.25
N PHE A 17 -7.41 7.56 -21.33
CA PHE A 17 -7.65 6.26 -20.72
C PHE A 17 -8.75 5.55 -21.49
N PHE A 18 -8.44 4.43 -22.11
CA PHE A 18 -9.36 3.63 -22.91
C PHE A 18 -9.90 2.49 -22.07
N ILE A 19 -11.22 2.29 -22.07
CA ILE A 19 -11.90 1.18 -21.40
C ILE A 19 -12.76 0.40 -22.36
N TRP A 20 -12.77 -0.93 -22.19
CA TRP A 20 -13.60 -1.85 -22.97
C TRP A 20 -14.01 -3.06 -22.14
N GLY A 21 -15.06 -3.75 -22.55
CA GLY A 21 -15.59 -4.91 -21.85
C GLY A 21 -15.37 -6.20 -22.63
N GLU A 22 -15.05 -7.27 -21.94
CA GLU A 22 -15.01 -8.63 -22.47
C GLU A 22 -16.16 -9.45 -21.88
N ILE A 23 -16.88 -10.20 -22.73
CA ILE A 23 -17.99 -11.04 -22.31
C ILE A 23 -17.82 -12.46 -22.82
N TRP A 24 -18.12 -13.44 -21.97
CA TRP A 24 -18.14 -14.84 -22.38
C TRP A 24 -19.33 -15.09 -23.30
N ARG A 25 -19.07 -15.58 -24.52
CA ARG A 25 -20.10 -16.00 -25.49
C ARG A 25 -19.96 -17.50 -25.72
N SER A 26 -21.09 -18.23 -25.72
CA SER A 26 -21.13 -19.69 -25.81
C SER A 26 -20.77 -20.26 -27.19
N SER A 27 -20.64 -19.44 -28.22
CA SER A 27 -20.21 -19.88 -29.54
C SER A 27 -18.70 -19.85 -29.69
N GLN A 28 -18.08 -21.00 -30.02
CA GLN A 28 -16.72 -21.01 -30.54
C GLN A 28 -16.72 -20.26 -31.86
N VAL A 29 -16.39 -19.00 -31.83
CA VAL A 29 -16.31 -18.18 -33.04
C VAL A 29 -14.95 -18.42 -33.66
N HIS A 30 -14.87 -19.37 -34.57
CA HIS A 30 -13.71 -19.50 -35.44
C HIS A 30 -13.85 -18.47 -36.56
N THR A 31 -12.92 -17.56 -36.62
CA THR A 31 -12.88 -16.52 -37.64
C THR A 31 -11.82 -16.90 -38.68
N GLU A 32 -12.18 -16.87 -39.98
CA GLU A 32 -11.18 -17.11 -41.03
C GLU A 32 -10.12 -16.02 -41.02
N LEU A 33 -8.87 -16.40 -41.32
CA LEU A 33 -7.78 -15.45 -41.44
C LEU A 33 -8.06 -14.44 -42.55
N SER A 34 -8.16 -13.18 -42.20
CA SER A 34 -8.35 -12.06 -43.12
C SER A 34 -7.11 -11.17 -43.13
N ALA A 35 -6.89 -10.48 -44.26
CA ALA A 35 -5.84 -9.44 -44.33
C ALA A 35 -6.22 -8.16 -43.53
N GLU A 36 -7.50 -8.02 -43.17
CA GLU A 36 -7.99 -6.88 -42.34
C GLU A 36 -8.07 -7.26 -40.89
N VAL A 37 -7.84 -6.28 -40.00
CA VAL A 37 -7.98 -6.45 -38.54
C VAL A 37 -9.45 -6.58 -38.20
N LEU A 38 -9.83 -7.75 -37.68
CA LEU A 38 -11.22 -8.09 -37.38
C LEU A 38 -11.64 -7.61 -35.99
N LEU A 39 -12.93 -7.41 -35.79
CA LEU A 39 -13.52 -7.15 -34.49
C LEU A 39 -13.33 -8.38 -33.57
N HIS A 40 -12.95 -8.13 -32.32
CA HIS A 40 -12.80 -9.19 -31.32
C HIS A 40 -14.16 -9.76 -30.94
N PRO A 41 -14.43 -11.03 -31.17
CA PRO A 41 -15.81 -11.58 -31.03
C PRO A 41 -16.29 -11.67 -29.58
N LEU A 42 -15.38 -11.63 -28.60
CA LEU A 42 -15.72 -11.61 -27.18
C LEU A 42 -15.78 -10.18 -26.60
N ALA A 43 -15.41 -9.15 -27.37
CA ALA A 43 -15.58 -7.77 -26.94
C ALA A 43 -17.05 -7.37 -26.91
N MET A 44 -17.42 -6.58 -25.91
CA MET A 44 -18.72 -5.93 -25.84
C MET A 44 -18.81 -4.84 -26.90
N THR A 45 -19.99 -4.67 -27.46
CA THR A 45 -20.32 -3.44 -28.21
C THR A 45 -20.41 -2.26 -27.24
N ALA A 46 -20.27 -1.04 -27.72
CA ALA A 46 -20.40 0.15 -26.89
C ALA A 46 -21.72 0.23 -26.12
N GLY A 47 -22.84 -0.26 -26.74
CA GLY A 47 -24.15 -0.34 -26.08
C GLY A 47 -24.16 -1.33 -24.92
N GLU A 48 -23.67 -2.56 -25.15
CA GLU A 48 -23.56 -3.60 -24.12
C GLU A 48 -22.65 -3.15 -22.97
N LEU A 49 -21.55 -2.47 -23.28
CA LEU A 49 -20.63 -1.94 -22.26
C LEU A 49 -21.31 -0.88 -21.40
N ASN A 50 -22.07 0.04 -21.99
CA ASN A 50 -22.78 1.07 -21.25
C ASN A 50 -23.83 0.47 -20.29
N GLU A 51 -24.67 -0.45 -20.80
CA GLU A 51 -25.68 -1.15 -19.98
C GLU A 51 -25.00 -1.93 -18.83
N TRP A 52 -23.90 -2.61 -19.14
CA TRP A 52 -23.18 -3.38 -18.13
C TRP A 52 -22.56 -2.51 -17.05
N LEU A 53 -21.98 -1.35 -17.39
CA LEU A 53 -21.43 -0.39 -16.42
C LEU A 53 -22.52 0.15 -15.48
N GLU A 54 -23.72 0.40 -15.98
CA GLU A 54 -24.87 0.84 -15.17
C GLU A 54 -25.32 -0.24 -14.18
N VAL A 55 -25.49 -1.48 -14.66
CA VAL A 55 -25.93 -2.62 -13.85
C VAL A 55 -24.88 -2.97 -12.76
N SER A 56 -23.60 -2.84 -13.09
CA SER A 56 -22.50 -3.15 -12.18
C SER A 56 -22.21 -2.05 -11.18
N ASN A 57 -22.96 -0.94 -11.16
CA ASN A 57 -22.68 0.26 -10.38
C ASN A 57 -21.26 0.85 -10.59
N LEU A 58 -20.64 0.58 -11.71
CA LEU A 58 -19.36 1.12 -12.15
C LEU A 58 -19.53 2.34 -13.06
N SER A 59 -20.62 3.08 -12.90
CA SER A 59 -20.99 4.20 -13.77
C SER A 59 -19.93 5.31 -13.72
N ILE A 60 -19.51 5.73 -14.91
CA ILE A 60 -18.51 6.80 -15.11
C ILE A 60 -19.14 8.19 -14.86
N THR A 61 -20.47 8.26 -14.82
CA THR A 61 -21.17 9.52 -14.59
C THR A 61 -21.30 9.83 -13.12
N ASN A 62 -20.68 10.93 -12.72
CA ASN A 62 -20.74 11.46 -11.36
C ASN A 62 -22.20 11.77 -10.97
N LYS A 63 -22.77 10.95 -10.07
CA LYS A 63 -24.01 11.31 -9.37
C LYS A 63 -23.72 12.41 -8.34
N GLN A 64 -23.04 13.49 -8.73
CA GLN A 64 -23.09 14.69 -7.92
C GLN A 64 -24.55 15.15 -7.87
N ARG A 65 -25.12 15.12 -6.67
CA ARG A 65 -26.38 15.76 -6.33
C ARG A 65 -26.28 17.27 -6.55
N VAL A 66 -26.15 17.69 -7.79
CA VAL A 66 -26.44 19.05 -8.17
C VAL A 66 -27.97 19.15 -8.18
N LYS A 67 -28.50 20.03 -7.33
CA LYS A 67 -29.92 20.40 -7.29
C LYS A 67 -30.38 21.12 -8.56
N SER A 68 -29.93 20.73 -9.72
CA SER A 68 -30.40 21.24 -11.02
C SER A 68 -31.13 20.11 -11.74
N LYS A 69 -32.38 20.39 -12.05
CA LYS A 69 -33.29 19.58 -12.84
C LYS A 69 -32.75 19.40 -14.24
N LEU A 70 -32.06 18.35 -14.52
CA LEU A 70 -31.89 17.56 -15.76
C LEU A 70 -30.58 16.77 -15.67
N PRO A 71 -30.57 15.45 -15.71
CA PRO A 71 -29.35 14.66 -15.91
C PRO A 71 -28.93 14.89 -17.37
N THR A 72 -27.90 15.64 -17.61
CA THR A 72 -27.23 15.66 -18.91
C THR A 72 -26.48 14.34 -19.03
N GLU A 73 -26.99 13.41 -19.79
CA GLU A 73 -26.29 12.19 -20.19
C GLU A 73 -25.00 12.61 -20.91
N ILE A 74 -23.87 12.40 -20.24
CA ILE A 74 -22.56 12.56 -20.87
C ILE A 74 -22.41 11.36 -21.82
N LYS A 75 -22.65 11.54 -23.09
CA LYS A 75 -22.35 10.53 -24.13
C LYS A 75 -20.83 10.44 -24.23
N LEU A 76 -20.25 9.35 -23.71
CA LEU A 76 -18.84 9.07 -23.86
C LEU A 76 -18.50 8.84 -25.34
N PRO A 77 -17.38 9.39 -25.84
CA PRO A 77 -16.96 9.15 -27.22
C PRO A 77 -16.59 7.68 -27.39
N ILE A 78 -17.24 7.04 -28.36
CA ILE A 78 -16.93 5.66 -28.78
C ILE A 78 -15.69 5.73 -29.66
N HIS A 79 -14.71 4.88 -29.36
CA HIS A 79 -13.49 4.74 -30.12
C HIS A 79 -13.22 3.27 -30.41
N SER A 80 -12.57 3.00 -31.54
CA SER A 80 -12.07 1.65 -31.85
C SER A 80 -10.57 1.65 -31.79
N GLU A 81 -10.00 0.77 -30.97
CA GLU A 81 -8.57 0.59 -30.82
C GLU A 81 -8.14 -0.78 -31.31
N ILE A 82 -6.90 -0.89 -31.79
CA ILE A 82 -6.29 -2.18 -32.11
C ILE A 82 -5.46 -2.64 -30.93
N VAL A 83 -5.75 -3.86 -30.45
CA VAL A 83 -5.01 -4.47 -29.34
C VAL A 83 -4.63 -5.90 -29.67
N SER A 84 -3.39 -6.28 -29.37
CA SER A 84 -2.91 -7.64 -29.56
C SER A 84 -3.30 -8.50 -28.37
N LEU A 85 -4.25 -9.42 -28.58
CA LEU A 85 -4.80 -10.30 -27.54
C LEU A 85 -4.41 -11.76 -27.78
N PRO A 86 -4.34 -12.59 -26.71
CA PRO A 86 -4.07 -14.01 -26.79
C PRO A 86 -5.08 -14.71 -27.71
N THR A 87 -4.59 -15.47 -28.67
CA THR A 87 -5.37 -16.11 -29.71
C THR A 87 -4.81 -17.48 -30.04
N TYR A 88 -5.69 -18.47 -30.20
CA TYR A 88 -5.31 -19.78 -30.71
C TYR A 88 -5.39 -19.80 -32.23
N PHE A 89 -4.42 -20.43 -32.86
CA PHE A 89 -4.42 -20.68 -34.29
C PHE A 89 -4.76 -22.15 -34.53
N LEU A 90 -5.70 -22.40 -35.41
CA LEU A 90 -6.08 -23.72 -35.85
C LEU A 90 -5.31 -24.06 -37.14
N GLU A 91 -4.51 -25.12 -37.08
CA GLU A 91 -3.76 -25.63 -38.23
C GLU A 91 -4.56 -26.72 -38.92
N ASN A 92 -4.54 -26.70 -40.24
CA ASN A 92 -5.05 -27.79 -41.08
C ASN A 92 -4.01 -28.95 -41.11
N LYS A 93 -4.44 -30.16 -41.51
CA LYS A 93 -3.57 -31.35 -41.68
C LYS A 93 -2.35 -31.10 -42.60
N LYS A 94 -2.31 -29.97 -43.30
CA LYS A 94 -1.20 -29.52 -44.14
C LYS A 94 -0.31 -28.45 -43.49
N SER A 95 -0.45 -28.20 -42.20
CA SER A 95 0.23 -27.11 -41.44
C SER A 95 -0.05 -25.70 -41.98
N GLU A 96 -1.21 -25.50 -42.63
CA GLU A 96 -1.69 -24.19 -43.02
C GLU A 96 -2.61 -23.64 -41.92
N LEU A 97 -2.38 -22.39 -41.50
CA LEU A 97 -3.23 -21.69 -40.55
C LEU A 97 -4.60 -21.37 -41.20
N THR A 98 -5.65 -21.96 -40.69
CA THR A 98 -7.00 -21.85 -41.32
C THR A 98 -7.97 -20.96 -40.56
N ALA A 99 -7.82 -20.86 -39.24
CA ALA A 99 -8.72 -20.07 -38.42
C ALA A 99 -8.06 -19.60 -37.14
N ILE A 100 -8.58 -18.55 -36.54
CA ILE A 100 -8.17 -17.97 -35.27
C ILE A 100 -9.32 -18.01 -34.28
N SER A 101 -9.01 -18.29 -33.02
CA SER A 101 -9.97 -18.30 -31.93
C SER A 101 -9.44 -17.46 -30.76
N PRO A 102 -10.13 -16.39 -30.36
CA PRO A 102 -9.70 -15.58 -29.25
C PRO A 102 -9.85 -16.33 -27.91
N VAL A 103 -9.01 -15.97 -26.95
CA VAL A 103 -9.00 -16.53 -25.59
C VAL A 103 -9.64 -15.54 -24.66
N HIS A 104 -10.65 -15.98 -23.87
CA HIS A 104 -11.24 -15.14 -22.83
C HIS A 104 -10.29 -15.04 -21.63
N SER A 105 -10.18 -13.85 -21.01
CA SER A 105 -9.24 -13.55 -19.90
C SER A 105 -9.42 -14.42 -18.64
N VAL A 106 -10.55 -15.10 -18.48
CA VAL A 106 -10.87 -16.02 -17.37
C VAL A 106 -10.77 -17.49 -17.78
N SER A 107 -10.41 -17.80 -19.02
CA SER A 107 -10.27 -19.21 -19.39
C SER A 107 -9.11 -19.84 -18.60
N VAL A 108 -9.50 -20.64 -17.62
CA VAL A 108 -8.60 -21.55 -16.89
C VAL A 108 -8.19 -22.65 -17.87
N ASP A 109 -6.92 -23.00 -17.85
CA ASP A 109 -6.27 -24.01 -18.68
C ASP A 109 -7.21 -25.16 -19.10
N ILE A 110 -7.82 -24.98 -20.25
CA ILE A 110 -8.34 -26.10 -20.99
C ILE A 110 -7.15 -26.57 -21.83
N ASP A 111 -6.79 -27.85 -21.74
CA ASP A 111 -5.77 -28.49 -22.55
C ASP A 111 -6.07 -28.30 -24.05
N PHE A 112 -5.68 -27.14 -24.59
CA PHE A 112 -5.69 -26.91 -26.02
C PHE A 112 -4.32 -27.27 -26.59
N PRO A 113 -4.28 -28.14 -27.59
CA PRO A 113 -3.03 -28.63 -28.19
C PRO A 113 -2.30 -27.58 -29.06
N SER A 114 -2.76 -26.33 -29.11
CA SER A 114 -2.24 -25.27 -29.98
C SER A 114 -1.58 -24.15 -29.18
N ALA A 115 -0.48 -23.62 -29.70
CA ALA A 115 0.21 -22.50 -29.08
C ALA A 115 -0.64 -21.22 -29.11
N GLN A 116 -0.60 -20.47 -28.01
CA GLN A 116 -1.20 -19.14 -27.95
C GLN A 116 -0.25 -18.10 -28.54
N TYR A 117 -0.76 -17.22 -29.35
CA TYR A 117 -0.04 -16.09 -29.93
C TYR A 117 -0.81 -14.80 -29.69
N LEU A 118 -0.12 -13.68 -29.69
CA LEU A 118 -0.76 -12.36 -29.69
C LEU A 118 -1.18 -12.03 -31.14
N HIS A 119 -2.48 -11.83 -31.35
CA HIS A 119 -3.05 -11.45 -32.64
C HIS A 119 -3.75 -10.09 -32.51
N PRO A 120 -3.60 -9.17 -33.48
CA PRO A 120 -4.25 -7.87 -33.44
C PRO A 120 -5.77 -8.01 -33.68
N TRP A 121 -6.53 -7.44 -32.76
CA TRP A 121 -7.99 -7.36 -32.81
C TRP A 121 -8.43 -5.93 -32.70
N LYS A 122 -9.46 -5.57 -33.44
CA LYS A 122 -10.18 -4.32 -33.27
C LYS A 122 -11.17 -4.47 -32.12
N ILE A 123 -11.19 -3.52 -31.19
CA ILE A 123 -12.10 -3.47 -30.06
C ILE A 123 -12.75 -2.10 -29.98
N ASP A 124 -14.04 -2.08 -29.64
CA ASP A 124 -14.79 -0.84 -29.39
C ASP A 124 -14.83 -0.57 -27.88
N GLY A 125 -14.72 0.71 -27.52
CA GLY A 125 -14.71 1.10 -26.12
C GLY A 125 -14.93 2.59 -25.95
N PHE A 126 -14.70 3.07 -24.73
CA PHE A 126 -14.84 4.48 -24.38
C PHE A 126 -13.50 5.12 -24.08
N CYS A 127 -13.28 6.32 -24.62
CA CYS A 127 -12.14 7.16 -24.30
C CYS A 127 -12.49 8.11 -23.15
N LEU A 128 -11.78 7.95 -22.04
CA LEU A 128 -11.92 8.83 -20.89
C LEU A 128 -10.86 9.92 -20.94
N THR A 129 -11.31 11.17 -20.88
CA THR A 129 -10.41 12.31 -20.66
C THR A 129 -9.70 12.17 -19.32
N PRO A 130 -8.58 12.86 -19.07
CA PRO A 130 -7.88 12.78 -17.78
C PRO A 130 -8.79 13.03 -16.58
N THR A 131 -9.75 13.97 -16.68
CA THR A 131 -10.73 14.25 -15.61
C THR A 131 -11.64 13.06 -15.36
N LEU A 132 -12.23 12.48 -16.40
CA LEU A 132 -13.10 11.31 -16.29
C LEU A 132 -12.34 10.06 -15.84
N ALA A 133 -11.08 9.92 -16.26
CA ALA A 133 -10.20 8.84 -15.81
C ALA A 133 -9.93 8.92 -14.30
N ILE A 134 -9.70 10.11 -13.76
CA ILE A 134 -9.55 10.35 -12.32
C ILE A 134 -10.81 9.93 -11.56
N GLU A 135 -11.99 10.39 -12.00
CA GLU A 135 -13.26 10.04 -11.37
C GLU A 135 -13.51 8.53 -11.42
N PHE A 136 -13.29 7.93 -12.57
CA PHE A 136 -13.45 6.49 -12.77
C PHE A 136 -12.52 5.66 -11.87
N LEU A 137 -11.20 5.91 -11.92
CA LEU A 137 -10.22 5.16 -11.11
C LEU A 137 -10.41 5.37 -9.60
N THR A 138 -10.95 6.52 -9.19
CA THR A 138 -11.30 6.78 -7.78
C THR A 138 -12.49 5.93 -7.32
N SER A 139 -13.44 5.66 -8.20
CA SER A 139 -14.65 4.90 -7.89
C SER A 139 -14.43 3.39 -7.77
N LEU A 140 -13.29 2.88 -8.27
CA LEU A 140 -13.01 1.46 -8.32
C LEU A 140 -12.52 0.88 -6.98
N PRO A 141 -12.98 -0.34 -6.61
CA PRO A 141 -12.55 -1.00 -5.38
C PRO A 141 -11.08 -1.41 -5.41
N LEU A 142 -10.41 -1.38 -4.26
CA LEU A 142 -9.03 -1.87 -4.07
C LEU A 142 -8.97 -3.31 -3.59
N SER A 143 -9.97 -3.72 -2.82
CA SER A 143 -9.99 -5.03 -2.16
C SER A 143 -10.39 -6.14 -3.12
N THR A 144 -9.63 -7.22 -3.12
CA THR A 144 -9.97 -8.46 -3.86
C THR A 144 -11.16 -9.20 -3.28
N ASN A 145 -11.58 -8.86 -2.07
CA ASN A 145 -12.72 -9.49 -1.38
C ASN A 145 -14.06 -8.85 -1.76
N ASP A 146 -14.05 -7.79 -2.56
CA ASP A 146 -15.25 -7.16 -3.06
C ASP A 146 -15.75 -7.91 -4.30
N SER A 147 -17.04 -8.20 -4.36
CA SER A 147 -17.67 -8.86 -5.52
C SER A 147 -17.45 -8.09 -6.83
N GLN A 148 -17.30 -6.78 -6.76
CA GLN A 148 -17.00 -5.93 -7.91
C GLN A 148 -15.54 -6.08 -8.38
N ALA A 149 -14.61 -6.41 -7.50
CA ALA A 149 -13.20 -6.59 -7.87
C ALA A 149 -12.97 -7.77 -8.82
N SER A 150 -13.83 -8.78 -8.78
CA SER A 150 -13.79 -9.93 -9.70
C SER A 150 -14.18 -9.58 -11.14
N LEU A 151 -14.80 -8.42 -11.34
CA LEU A 151 -15.21 -7.91 -12.65
C LEU A 151 -14.14 -7.07 -13.35
N LEU A 152 -13.01 -6.79 -12.66
CA LEU A 152 -11.93 -5.93 -13.16
C LEU A 152 -10.76 -6.77 -13.68
N GLY A 153 -10.28 -6.46 -14.87
CA GLY A 153 -9.06 -7.03 -15.42
C GLY A 153 -7.80 -6.64 -14.62
N ALA A 154 -6.72 -7.41 -14.79
CA ALA A 154 -5.44 -7.13 -14.13
C ALA A 154 -4.85 -5.77 -14.55
N ASP A 155 -5.12 -5.35 -15.77
CA ASP A 155 -4.75 -4.06 -16.35
C ASP A 155 -5.42 -2.88 -15.62
N ILE A 156 -6.74 -2.90 -15.42
CA ILE A 156 -7.44 -1.85 -14.66
C ILE A 156 -6.94 -1.82 -13.21
N ARG A 157 -6.83 -2.97 -12.55
CA ARG A 157 -6.30 -3.04 -11.19
C ARG A 157 -4.90 -2.43 -11.07
N PHE A 158 -4.04 -2.69 -12.06
CA PHE A 158 -2.73 -2.05 -12.14
C PHE A 158 -2.85 -0.52 -12.19
N TRP A 159 -3.72 0.03 -13.06
CA TRP A 159 -3.91 1.48 -13.16
C TRP A 159 -4.52 2.12 -11.91
N VAL A 160 -5.35 1.40 -11.17
CA VAL A 160 -5.83 1.85 -9.85
C VAL A 160 -4.66 2.02 -8.88
N HIS A 161 -3.69 1.10 -8.85
CA HIS A 161 -2.50 1.23 -8.02
C HIS A 161 -1.59 2.40 -8.45
N ILE A 162 -1.39 2.60 -9.76
CA ILE A 162 -0.64 3.75 -10.28
C ILE A 162 -1.34 5.07 -9.90
N TYR A 163 -2.67 5.13 -10.02
CA TYR A 163 -3.42 6.32 -9.61
C TYR A 163 -3.31 6.60 -8.10
N ARG A 164 -3.30 5.57 -7.26
CA ARG A 164 -3.07 5.74 -5.81
C ARG A 164 -1.67 6.28 -5.52
N TRP A 165 -0.68 5.80 -6.24
CA TRP A 165 0.66 6.37 -6.15
C TRP A 165 0.69 7.84 -6.60
N HIS A 166 -0.03 8.20 -7.65
CA HIS A 166 -0.20 9.60 -8.06
C HIS A 166 -0.77 10.47 -6.91
N LEU A 167 -1.79 9.99 -6.19
CA LEU A 167 -2.34 10.73 -5.03
C LEU A 167 -1.30 10.90 -3.91
N ASP A 168 -0.48 9.91 -3.66
CA ASP A 168 0.64 10.00 -2.72
C ASP A 168 1.67 11.05 -3.17
N LEU A 169 2.04 11.07 -4.46
CA LEU A 169 2.93 12.09 -5.02
C LEU A 169 2.36 13.52 -4.87
N ILE A 170 1.08 13.72 -5.17
CA ILE A 170 0.41 15.01 -4.97
C ILE A 170 0.41 15.42 -3.50
N SER A 171 0.10 14.50 -2.59
CA SER A 171 0.07 14.78 -1.14
C SER A 171 1.42 15.21 -0.59
N ARG A 172 2.52 14.72 -1.18
CA ARG A 172 3.89 15.07 -0.85
C ARG A 172 4.44 16.26 -1.67
N CYS A 173 3.61 16.91 -2.48
CA CYS A 173 3.99 17.99 -3.39
C CYS A 173 5.13 17.60 -4.37
N LYS A 174 5.16 16.36 -4.83
CA LYS A 174 6.16 15.82 -5.75
C LYS A 174 5.77 16.14 -7.21
N PHE A 175 5.77 17.42 -7.56
CA PHE A 175 5.52 17.90 -8.91
C PHE A 175 6.26 19.20 -9.18
N LEU A 176 6.56 19.47 -10.44
CA LEU A 176 7.24 20.67 -10.90
C LEU A 176 6.55 21.27 -12.11
N PRO A 177 6.56 22.60 -12.23
CA PRO A 177 6.15 23.26 -13.46
C PRO A 177 7.26 23.13 -14.52
N THR A 178 6.87 22.93 -15.77
CA THR A 178 7.80 22.80 -16.89
C THR A 178 7.28 23.48 -18.14
N VAL A 179 8.15 23.60 -19.15
CA VAL A 179 7.80 23.97 -20.52
C VAL A 179 8.22 22.83 -21.43
N GLU A 180 7.28 22.30 -22.19
CA GLU A 180 7.51 21.20 -23.13
C GLU A 180 7.21 21.64 -24.56
N LYS A 181 7.96 21.10 -25.51
CA LYS A 181 7.70 21.32 -26.92
C LYS A 181 6.72 20.27 -27.42
N GLN A 182 5.58 20.73 -27.90
CA GLN A 182 4.59 19.89 -28.55
C GLN A 182 4.38 20.36 -30.00
N ASP A 183 4.76 19.55 -30.94
CA ASP A 183 4.84 19.91 -32.37
C ASP A 183 5.71 21.16 -32.59
N SER A 184 5.13 22.26 -33.06
CA SER A 184 5.80 23.56 -33.26
C SER A 184 5.61 24.53 -32.09
N ASN A 185 4.80 24.21 -31.08
CA ASN A 185 4.45 25.10 -29.98
C ASN A 185 5.15 24.70 -28.69
N LEU A 186 5.40 25.67 -27.83
CA LEU A 186 5.82 25.47 -26.46
C LEU A 186 4.60 25.57 -25.53
N ILE A 187 4.47 24.63 -24.63
CA ILE A 187 3.35 24.56 -23.71
C ILE A 187 3.81 24.56 -22.26
N ALA A 188 3.09 25.29 -21.41
CA ALA A 188 3.24 25.21 -19.96
C ALA A 188 2.53 23.96 -19.42
N LYS A 189 3.20 23.23 -18.55
CA LYS A 189 2.73 21.92 -18.06
C LYS A 189 3.22 21.67 -16.65
N TRP A 190 2.47 20.89 -15.88
CA TRP A 190 2.93 20.28 -14.65
C TRP A 190 3.45 18.87 -14.94
N GLN A 191 4.54 18.49 -14.30
CA GLN A 191 5.09 17.14 -14.38
C GLN A 191 5.36 16.59 -12.98
N VAL A 192 5.34 15.28 -12.83
CA VAL A 192 5.73 14.62 -11.58
C VAL A 192 7.23 14.78 -11.32
N LEU A 193 7.59 14.90 -10.06
CA LEU A 193 8.96 14.90 -9.59
C LEU A 193 9.24 13.57 -8.88
N LEU A 194 10.06 12.73 -9.48
CA LEU A 194 10.52 11.47 -8.89
C LEU A 194 11.97 11.65 -8.43
N ASP A 195 12.18 12.49 -7.41
CA ASP A 195 13.48 12.83 -6.84
C ASP A 195 13.88 11.93 -5.66
N SER A 196 13.00 11.03 -5.25
CA SER A 196 13.18 10.12 -4.13
C SER A 196 13.64 8.75 -4.63
N ALA A 197 14.61 8.15 -3.92
CA ALA A 197 15.03 6.78 -4.18
C ALA A 197 13.88 5.77 -4.05
N ILE A 198 12.93 6.05 -3.16
CA ILE A 198 11.73 5.23 -2.97
C ILE A 198 10.83 5.30 -4.20
N ASP A 199 10.59 6.50 -4.76
CA ASP A 199 9.72 6.66 -5.92
C ASP A 199 10.36 6.09 -7.21
N VAL A 200 11.68 6.21 -7.36
CA VAL A 200 12.41 5.56 -8.47
C VAL A 200 12.29 4.04 -8.39
N ASN A 201 12.53 3.45 -7.22
CA ASN A 201 12.38 2.01 -6.99
C ASN A 201 10.92 1.56 -7.20
N ARG A 202 9.95 2.40 -6.81
CA ARG A 202 8.52 2.14 -7.05
C ARG A 202 8.19 2.17 -8.55
N LEU A 203 8.74 3.12 -9.31
CA LEU A 203 8.61 3.15 -10.77
C LEU A 203 9.19 1.87 -11.41
N GLU A 204 10.38 1.44 -10.98
CA GLU A 204 11.01 0.21 -11.47
C GLU A 204 10.14 -1.02 -11.16
N LYS A 205 9.65 -1.15 -9.93
CA LYS A 205 8.76 -2.26 -9.52
C LYS A 205 7.47 -2.28 -10.33
N PHE A 206 6.80 -1.15 -10.49
CA PHE A 206 5.59 -1.08 -11.32
C PHE A 206 5.89 -1.39 -12.79
N SER A 207 7.03 -0.96 -13.30
CA SER A 207 7.44 -1.25 -14.67
C SER A 207 7.64 -2.75 -14.91
N LEU A 208 8.23 -3.46 -13.95
CA LEU A 208 8.40 -4.91 -14.00
C LEU A 208 7.07 -5.68 -13.82
N GLN A 209 6.13 -5.13 -13.06
CA GLN A 209 4.85 -5.75 -12.75
C GLN A 209 3.72 -5.35 -13.71
N MET A 210 4.00 -4.49 -14.70
CA MET A 210 2.99 -4.03 -15.66
C MET A 210 2.40 -5.21 -16.43
N PRO A 211 1.07 -5.42 -16.37
CA PRO A 211 0.42 -6.44 -17.18
C PRO A 211 0.67 -6.24 -18.67
N LEU A 212 0.85 -7.32 -19.41
CA LEU A 212 1.11 -7.25 -20.85
C LEU A 212 -0.02 -6.53 -21.59
N ALA A 213 -1.27 -6.72 -21.16
CA ALA A 213 -2.45 -6.04 -21.70
C ALA A 213 -2.33 -4.50 -21.72
N CYS A 214 -1.57 -3.90 -20.80
CA CYS A 214 -1.32 -2.45 -20.80
C CYS A 214 -0.40 -1.99 -21.94
N ARG A 215 0.30 -2.89 -22.61
CA ARG A 215 1.34 -2.61 -23.60
C ARG A 215 1.00 -3.07 -25.02
N THR A 216 -0.08 -3.78 -25.21
CA THR A 216 -0.41 -4.46 -26.48
C THR A 216 -1.25 -3.62 -27.42
N TYR A 217 -1.55 -2.38 -27.05
CA TYR A 217 -2.24 -1.43 -27.94
C TYR A 217 -1.32 -0.94 -29.04
N GLN A 218 -1.83 -0.94 -30.27
CA GLN A 218 -1.09 -0.57 -31.47
C GLN A 218 -1.67 0.71 -32.06
N GLN A 219 -0.81 1.52 -32.65
CA GLN A 219 -1.28 2.64 -33.46
C GLN A 219 -1.92 2.09 -34.75
N THR A 220 -3.01 2.71 -35.18
CA THR A 220 -3.73 2.35 -36.40
C THR A 220 -2.79 2.52 -37.61
N ARG A 221 -2.20 1.44 -38.09
CA ARG A 221 -1.46 1.39 -39.34
C ARG A 221 -2.08 0.31 -40.22
N GLU A 222 -2.13 0.58 -41.50
CA GLU A 222 -2.67 -0.35 -42.51
C GLU A 222 -1.90 -1.68 -42.60
N ASN A 223 -0.74 -1.79 -41.95
CA ASN A 223 0.08 -3.00 -41.96
C ASN A 223 -0.06 -3.77 -40.63
N LEU A 224 -0.26 -5.08 -40.74
CA LEU A 224 -0.28 -6.06 -39.64
C LEU A 224 1.05 -6.18 -38.87
N ALA A 225 2.07 -5.34 -39.18
CA ALA A 225 3.33 -5.34 -38.46
C ALA A 225 3.12 -4.83 -37.03
N ILE A 226 3.45 -5.67 -36.05
CA ILE A 226 3.43 -5.32 -34.65
C ILE A 226 4.58 -4.35 -34.40
N ASP A 227 4.27 -3.08 -34.09
CA ASP A 227 5.26 -2.14 -33.59
C ASP A 227 5.73 -2.59 -32.20
N LEU A 228 7.01 -2.37 -31.90
CA LEU A 228 7.51 -2.62 -30.55
C LEU A 228 6.74 -1.78 -29.54
N PRO A 229 6.21 -2.39 -28.48
CA PRO A 229 5.45 -1.65 -27.48
C PRO A 229 6.37 -0.65 -26.76
N LEU A 230 5.81 0.48 -26.37
CA LEU A 230 6.50 1.47 -25.54
C LEU A 230 7.04 0.84 -24.25
N LEU A 231 8.13 1.41 -23.73
CA LEU A 231 8.66 0.96 -22.44
C LEU A 231 7.64 1.19 -21.33
N PRO A 232 7.49 0.25 -20.38
CA PRO A 232 6.56 0.41 -19.26
C PRO A 232 6.73 1.72 -18.50
N GLN A 233 7.97 2.16 -18.32
CA GLN A 233 8.29 3.43 -17.65
C GLN A 233 7.74 4.63 -18.40
N GLU A 234 7.82 4.64 -19.73
CA GLU A 234 7.29 5.72 -20.57
C GLU A 234 5.77 5.83 -20.45
N ILE A 235 5.09 4.69 -20.44
CA ILE A 235 3.62 4.63 -20.31
C ILE A 235 3.19 5.15 -18.93
N ILE A 236 3.85 4.69 -17.85
CA ILE A 236 3.56 5.13 -16.48
C ILE A 236 3.82 6.64 -16.34
N LEU A 237 4.97 7.13 -16.80
CA LEU A 237 5.32 8.55 -16.70
C LEU A 237 4.39 9.43 -17.52
N SER A 238 3.98 8.99 -18.70
CA SER A 238 2.98 9.69 -19.51
C SER A 238 1.65 9.84 -18.76
N PHE A 239 1.16 8.76 -18.15
CA PHE A 239 -0.05 8.77 -17.33
C PHE A 239 0.11 9.72 -16.14
N LEU A 240 1.16 9.55 -15.33
CA LEU A 240 1.39 10.35 -14.12
C LEU A 240 1.48 11.85 -14.47
N ASN A 241 2.24 12.22 -15.49
CA ASN A 241 2.39 13.61 -15.91
C ASN A 241 1.05 14.21 -16.36
N ARG A 242 0.28 13.47 -17.18
CA ARG A 242 -0.98 13.98 -17.72
C ARG A 242 -2.05 14.12 -16.67
N ILE A 243 -2.15 13.16 -15.76
CA ILE A 243 -3.10 13.22 -14.64
C ILE A 243 -2.72 14.32 -13.64
N THR A 244 -1.42 14.47 -13.34
CA THR A 244 -0.91 15.53 -12.47
C THR A 244 -1.23 16.92 -13.04
N ASP A 245 -0.93 17.17 -14.32
CA ASP A 245 -1.22 18.43 -14.99
C ASP A 245 -2.71 18.79 -14.93
N ASN A 246 -3.57 17.80 -15.22
CA ASN A 246 -5.02 18.00 -15.16
C ASN A 246 -5.52 18.28 -13.74
N GLN A 247 -5.09 17.48 -12.76
CA GLN A 247 -5.55 17.60 -11.37
C GLN A 247 -5.11 18.92 -10.74
N LEU A 248 -3.87 19.35 -10.94
CA LEU A 248 -3.38 20.62 -10.41
C LEU A 248 -4.12 21.81 -11.01
N ARG A 249 -4.41 21.79 -12.32
CA ARG A 249 -5.23 22.84 -12.96
C ARG A 249 -6.63 22.91 -12.35
N LEU A 250 -7.28 21.77 -12.13
CA LEU A 250 -8.59 21.72 -11.48
C LEU A 250 -8.55 22.24 -10.04
N MET A 251 -7.51 21.90 -9.27
CA MET A 251 -7.33 22.37 -7.90
C MET A 251 -7.15 23.89 -7.87
N VAL A 252 -6.33 24.45 -8.75
CA VAL A 252 -6.10 25.90 -8.83
C VAL A 252 -7.36 26.64 -9.31
N ALA A 253 -8.06 26.11 -10.30
CA ALA A 253 -9.30 26.70 -10.81
C ALA A 253 -10.42 26.75 -9.75
N SER A 254 -10.41 25.85 -8.78
CA SER A 254 -11.37 25.83 -7.66
C SER A 254 -11.08 26.87 -6.58
N GLN A 255 -9.87 27.47 -6.55
CA GLN A 255 -9.48 28.48 -5.59
C GLN A 255 -9.63 29.90 -6.18
N SER A 256 -10.65 30.61 -5.73
CA SER A 256 -10.98 31.97 -6.20
C SER A 256 -10.03 33.10 -5.76
N SER A 257 -8.92 32.78 -5.10
CA SER A 257 -8.04 33.73 -4.43
C SER A 257 -6.71 34.03 -5.13
N PHE A 258 -6.53 33.60 -6.39
CA PHE A 258 -5.31 33.98 -7.12
C PHE A 258 -5.37 35.46 -7.52
N GLU A 259 -4.64 36.31 -6.82
CA GLU A 259 -4.67 37.75 -7.08
C GLU A 259 -3.98 38.11 -8.42
N PRO A 260 -4.73 38.62 -9.42
CA PRO A 260 -4.16 39.01 -10.72
C PRO A 260 -3.11 40.13 -10.62
N ARG A 261 -3.15 40.93 -9.55
CA ARG A 261 -2.26 42.07 -9.35
C ARG A 261 -0.78 41.69 -9.24
N MET A 262 -0.48 40.56 -8.64
CA MET A 262 0.90 40.07 -8.49
C MET A 262 1.51 39.66 -9.84
N MET A 263 0.69 39.20 -10.78
CA MET A 263 1.14 38.79 -12.11
C MET A 263 1.52 40.00 -12.99
N MET A 264 0.86 41.15 -12.83
CA MET A 264 1.06 42.31 -13.70
C MET A 264 2.47 42.95 -13.58
N SER A 265 3.20 42.63 -12.51
CA SER A 265 4.57 43.10 -12.30
C SER A 265 5.65 42.23 -12.93
N LEU A 266 5.28 41.06 -13.46
CA LEU A 266 6.21 40.09 -14.03
C LEU A 266 6.48 40.36 -15.52
N PRO A 267 7.62 39.91 -16.08
CA PRO A 267 7.86 39.90 -17.51
C PRO A 267 6.77 39.11 -18.27
N ALA A 268 6.42 39.58 -19.48
CA ALA A 268 5.31 39.02 -20.26
C ALA A 268 5.43 37.50 -20.47
N THR A 269 6.63 36.97 -20.68
CA THR A 269 6.88 35.51 -20.81
C THR A 269 6.52 34.73 -19.55
N LEU A 270 6.89 35.28 -18.38
CA LEU A 270 6.53 34.63 -17.10
C LEU A 270 5.03 34.74 -16.84
N GLN A 271 4.39 35.84 -17.23
CA GLN A 271 2.93 35.93 -17.15
C GLN A 271 2.24 34.88 -18.01
N GLN A 272 2.64 34.72 -19.28
CA GLN A 272 2.10 33.70 -20.19
C GLN A 272 2.29 32.28 -19.64
N TRP A 273 3.49 32.01 -19.13
CA TRP A 273 3.80 30.71 -18.54
C TRP A 273 2.93 30.40 -17.32
N LEU A 274 2.84 31.32 -16.37
CA LEU A 274 2.00 31.15 -15.17
C LEU A 274 0.52 31.03 -15.54
N GLN A 275 0.04 31.84 -16.48
CA GLN A 275 -1.33 31.69 -17.01
C GLN A 275 -1.54 30.35 -17.70
N GLY A 276 -0.55 29.90 -18.46
CA GLY A 276 -0.57 28.61 -19.13
C GLY A 276 -0.56 27.42 -18.16
N LEU A 277 -0.03 27.55 -16.93
CA LEU A 277 -0.10 26.53 -15.89
C LEU A 277 -1.48 26.43 -15.22
N ILE A 278 -2.26 27.50 -15.27
CA ILE A 278 -3.56 27.62 -14.59
C ILE A 278 -4.71 27.36 -15.57
N ASN A 279 -4.63 27.96 -16.76
CA ASN A 279 -5.69 27.94 -17.74
C ASN A 279 -5.60 26.75 -18.72
N THR A 280 -6.67 26.53 -19.47
CA THR A 280 -6.70 25.52 -20.55
C THR A 280 -5.82 25.92 -21.75
N ASN A 281 -5.68 27.21 -22.02
CA ASN A 281 -4.73 27.69 -23.02
C ASN A 281 -3.33 27.76 -22.39
N ASN A 282 -2.49 26.81 -22.75
CA ASN A 282 -1.16 26.59 -22.19
C ASN A 282 -0.01 26.91 -23.14
N THR A 283 -0.30 27.53 -24.29
CA THR A 283 0.71 27.90 -25.29
C THR A 283 1.55 29.08 -24.86
N ILE A 284 2.84 29.02 -25.13
CA ILE A 284 3.83 30.09 -24.86
C ILE A 284 4.48 30.48 -26.18
N ASP A 285 4.80 31.75 -26.34
CA ASP A 285 5.55 32.23 -27.48
C ASP A 285 6.90 31.50 -27.63
N THR A 286 7.19 31.01 -28.83
CA THR A 286 8.32 30.10 -29.08
C THR A 286 9.67 30.73 -28.79
N PHE A 287 9.89 32.00 -29.17
CA PHE A 287 11.18 32.63 -28.99
C PHE A 287 11.55 32.89 -27.53
N SER A 288 10.61 33.38 -26.74
CA SER A 288 10.80 33.63 -25.31
C SER A 288 10.69 32.33 -24.48
N GLY A 289 9.94 31.36 -24.96
CA GLY A 289 9.69 30.09 -24.29
C GLY A 289 10.91 29.15 -24.28
N GLU A 290 11.75 29.11 -25.32
CA GLU A 290 12.97 28.30 -25.35
C GLU A 290 13.98 28.75 -24.28
N ARG A 291 14.12 30.09 -24.11
CA ARG A 291 14.97 30.66 -23.05
C ARG A 291 14.40 30.33 -21.66
N LEU A 292 13.09 30.41 -21.49
CA LEU A 292 12.42 30.06 -20.26
C LEU A 292 12.58 28.58 -19.96
N GLN A 293 12.43 27.69 -20.96
CA GLN A 293 12.63 26.24 -20.81
C GLN A 293 14.04 25.91 -20.32
N THR A 294 15.06 26.53 -20.91
CA THR A 294 16.46 26.35 -20.50
C THR A 294 16.67 26.83 -19.06
N THR A 295 16.11 27.98 -18.69
CA THR A 295 16.22 28.55 -17.35
C THR A 295 15.51 27.67 -16.32
N LEU A 296 14.30 27.17 -16.63
CA LEU A 296 13.55 26.25 -15.76
C LEU A 296 14.30 24.91 -15.57
N LYS A 297 14.88 24.36 -16.63
CA LYS A 297 15.71 23.16 -16.52
C LYS A 297 16.90 23.38 -15.60
N ALA A 298 17.61 24.49 -15.75
CA ALA A 298 18.73 24.86 -14.87
C ALA A 298 18.28 25.06 -13.42
N TRP A 299 17.13 25.68 -13.21
CA TRP A 299 16.56 25.88 -11.87
C TRP A 299 16.13 24.60 -11.19
N THR A 300 15.55 23.65 -11.93
CA THR A 300 15.09 22.34 -11.41
C THR A 300 16.19 21.27 -11.38
N LEU A 301 17.32 21.51 -12.07
CA LEU A 301 18.44 20.56 -12.16
C LEU A 301 18.93 20.06 -10.79
N PRO A 302 19.09 20.89 -9.74
CA PRO A 302 19.52 20.42 -8.43
C PRO A 302 18.58 19.38 -7.79
N LEU A 303 17.28 19.44 -8.11
CA LEU A 303 16.28 18.47 -7.62
C LEU A 303 16.33 17.15 -8.42
N GLN A 304 16.68 17.24 -9.70
CA GLN A 304 16.75 16.08 -10.60
C GLN A 304 18.10 15.36 -10.52
N TYR A 305 19.17 16.08 -10.15
CA TYR A 305 20.54 15.55 -10.13
C TYR A 305 20.79 14.49 -9.06
N GLN A 306 19.95 14.43 -8.03
CA GLN A 306 20.06 13.43 -6.97
C GLN A 306 19.79 12.00 -7.48
N LEU A 307 19.14 11.85 -8.63
CA LEU A 307 18.70 10.57 -9.18
C LEU A 307 19.62 10.02 -10.29
N THR A 308 20.48 10.85 -10.87
CA THR A 308 21.28 10.45 -12.04
C THR A 308 22.59 9.73 -11.71
N GLY A 309 23.01 9.71 -10.44
CA GLY A 309 24.17 8.96 -9.98
C GLY A 309 23.72 7.74 -9.17
N LYS A 310 24.13 6.53 -9.57
CA LYS A 310 24.20 5.40 -8.64
C LYS A 310 25.29 5.71 -7.62
N ALA A 311 24.97 6.62 -6.68
CA ALA A 311 25.89 6.93 -5.60
C ALA A 311 26.08 5.66 -4.77
N SER A 312 27.29 5.12 -4.77
CA SER A 312 27.63 3.96 -3.95
C SER A 312 27.57 4.28 -2.44
N PHE A 313 27.59 5.55 -2.10
CA PHE A 313 27.57 6.06 -0.72
C PHE A 313 26.57 7.21 -0.57
N ARG A 314 25.97 7.31 0.60
CA ARG A 314 25.03 8.37 0.98
C ARG A 314 25.33 8.91 2.37
N THR A 315 24.97 10.17 2.65
CA THR A 315 25.05 10.72 4.01
C THR A 315 23.98 10.06 4.87
N CYS A 316 24.37 9.63 6.07
CA CYS A 316 23.52 8.94 7.02
C CYS A 316 23.55 9.65 8.38
N PHE A 317 22.42 9.66 9.05
CA PHE A 317 22.18 10.33 10.32
C PHE A 317 21.78 9.30 11.35
N GLN A 318 22.56 9.19 12.42
CA GLN A 318 22.26 8.30 13.54
C GLN A 318 21.80 9.12 14.73
N LEU A 319 20.59 8.86 15.19
CA LEU A 319 20.05 9.45 16.39
C LEU A 319 20.49 8.62 17.62
N LEU A 320 21.24 9.24 18.51
CA LEU A 320 21.71 8.63 19.75
C LEU A 320 20.96 9.24 20.94
N PRO A 321 20.54 8.41 21.90
CA PRO A 321 19.91 8.89 23.12
C PRO A 321 20.93 9.61 24.00
N PRO A 322 20.46 10.43 24.97
CA PRO A 322 21.32 11.08 25.95
C PRO A 322 22.14 10.07 26.74
N GLU A 323 23.40 10.37 26.95
CA GLU A 323 24.27 9.62 27.85
C GLU A 323 24.47 10.42 29.13
N ASN A 324 24.35 9.78 30.29
CA ASN A 324 24.48 10.38 31.62
C ASN A 324 23.43 11.49 31.90
N GLU A 325 23.66 12.41 32.77
CA GLU A 325 22.71 13.45 33.21
C GLU A 325 22.42 14.56 32.17
N GLU A 326 22.94 14.47 30.94
CA GLU A 326 22.65 15.44 29.88
C GLU A 326 21.30 15.14 29.22
N PRO A 327 20.40 16.13 29.12
CA PRO A 327 19.07 15.89 28.56
C PRO A 327 19.02 15.86 27.01
N ASN A 328 20.11 16.20 26.33
CA ASN A 328 20.13 16.40 24.89
C ASN A 328 20.47 15.12 24.13
N TRP A 329 19.74 14.90 23.04
CA TRP A 329 20.01 13.86 22.08
C TRP A 329 21.13 14.29 21.13
N ILE A 330 21.84 13.32 20.54
CA ILE A 330 22.90 13.59 19.56
C ILE A 330 22.49 13.00 18.22
N LEU A 331 22.48 13.83 17.17
CA LEU A 331 22.33 13.39 15.80
C LEU A 331 23.73 13.35 15.16
N LYS A 332 24.33 12.17 15.09
CA LYS A 332 25.69 11.93 14.57
C LYS A 332 25.66 11.67 13.07
N TYR A 333 26.68 12.12 12.34
CA TYR A 333 26.73 12.08 10.89
C TYR A 333 27.72 11.03 10.38
N PHE A 334 27.32 10.29 9.35
CA PHE A 334 28.11 9.25 8.71
C PHE A 334 28.00 9.29 7.20
N LEU A 335 28.95 8.66 6.53
CA LEU A 335 28.80 8.24 5.14
C LEU A 335 28.51 6.74 5.13
N GLN A 336 27.37 6.33 4.55
CA GLN A 336 26.88 4.95 4.53
C GLN A 336 26.93 4.38 3.12
N ALA A 337 27.37 3.12 2.98
CA ALA A 337 27.27 2.43 1.70
C ALA A 337 25.80 2.07 1.38
N VAL A 338 25.39 2.23 0.12
CA VAL A 338 24.01 1.96 -0.30
C VAL A 338 23.74 0.47 -0.41
N ASP A 339 24.76 -0.31 -0.79
CA ASP A 339 24.71 -1.77 -0.94
C ASP A 339 24.87 -2.54 0.38
N ASN A 340 25.44 -1.89 1.41
CA ASN A 340 25.64 -2.46 2.75
C ASN A 340 25.38 -1.40 3.83
N LEU A 341 24.20 -1.44 4.42
CA LEU A 341 23.73 -0.46 5.40
C LEU A 341 24.53 -0.46 6.72
N GLU A 342 25.26 -1.53 7.01
CA GLU A 342 26.13 -1.62 8.20
C GLU A 342 27.49 -0.96 7.98
N PHE A 343 27.86 -0.70 6.71
CA PHE A 343 29.11 -0.04 6.39
C PHE A 343 28.98 1.47 6.58
N LEU A 344 29.53 1.97 7.67
CA LEU A 344 29.48 3.37 8.08
C LEU A 344 30.88 3.95 8.22
N ILE A 345 31.08 5.17 7.75
CA ILE A 345 32.31 5.94 7.91
C ILE A 345 31.97 7.18 8.72
N GLU A 346 32.66 7.36 9.83
CA GLU A 346 32.45 8.51 10.72
C GLU A 346 32.95 9.80 10.08
N ALA A 347 32.27 10.91 10.38
CA ALA A 347 32.62 12.24 9.87
C ALA A 347 34.10 12.64 10.12
N PRO A 348 34.69 12.41 11.29
CA PRO A 348 36.13 12.72 11.54
C PRO A 348 37.07 12.05 10.52
N ILE A 349 36.81 10.82 10.11
CA ILE A 349 37.65 10.10 9.13
C ILE A 349 37.57 10.78 7.76
N ILE A 350 36.40 11.28 7.39
CA ILE A 350 36.18 11.99 6.12
C ILE A 350 36.91 13.33 6.13
N TRP A 351 36.93 14.04 7.26
CA TRP A 351 37.54 15.36 7.38
C TRP A 351 39.06 15.31 7.50
N GLN A 352 39.60 14.30 8.15
CA GLN A 352 41.06 14.15 8.34
C GLN A 352 41.80 13.84 7.05
N GLN A 353 41.13 13.30 6.03
CA GLN A 353 41.73 12.92 4.76
C GLN A 353 41.04 13.64 3.59
N PRO A 354 41.47 14.86 3.25
CA PRO A 354 40.91 15.62 2.12
C PRO A 354 41.51 15.07 0.81
N VAL A 355 40.97 13.93 0.35
CA VAL A 355 41.43 13.23 -0.85
C VAL A 355 40.26 13.03 -1.82
N GLU A 356 40.57 13.04 -3.12
CA GLU A 356 39.56 12.71 -4.14
C GLU A 356 39.04 11.27 -4.04
N LYS A 357 39.89 10.37 -3.53
CA LYS A 357 39.55 8.94 -3.34
C LYS A 357 40.01 8.48 -1.98
N LEU A 358 39.07 8.14 -1.13
CA LEU A 358 39.31 7.56 0.19
C LEU A 358 39.21 6.04 0.11
N VAL A 359 40.25 5.34 0.57
CA VAL A 359 40.21 3.88 0.72
C VAL A 359 39.97 3.55 2.18
N TYR A 360 38.82 2.95 2.47
CA TYR A 360 38.43 2.55 3.82
C TYR A 360 37.86 1.12 3.81
N GLN A 361 38.40 0.23 4.64
CA GLN A 361 38.00 -1.18 4.75
C GLN A 361 37.83 -1.88 3.37
N ASN A 362 38.84 -1.77 2.51
CA ASN A 362 38.87 -2.34 1.14
C ASN A 362 37.84 -1.78 0.17
N ARG A 363 37.18 -0.66 0.47
CA ARG A 363 36.30 0.05 -0.46
C ARG A 363 36.90 1.39 -0.83
N THR A 364 36.77 1.76 -2.09
CA THR A 364 37.20 3.06 -2.61
C THR A 364 35.99 3.97 -2.73
N ILE A 365 36.07 5.13 -2.09
CA ILE A 365 35.01 6.15 -2.09
C ILE A 365 35.52 7.34 -2.89
N GLU A 366 34.81 7.68 -3.94
CA GLU A 366 35.12 8.84 -4.77
C GLU A 366 34.47 10.09 -4.17
N GLN A 367 35.21 11.18 -4.09
CA GLN A 367 34.76 12.48 -3.59
C GLN A 367 33.98 12.40 -2.26
N PRO A 368 34.56 11.79 -1.20
CA PRO A 368 33.83 11.53 0.05
C PRO A 368 33.32 12.80 0.72
N GLN A 369 34.14 13.85 0.78
CA GLN A 369 33.77 15.12 1.38
C GLN A 369 32.67 15.84 0.60
N GLU A 370 32.72 15.84 -0.74
CA GLU A 370 31.69 16.45 -1.56
C GLU A 370 30.33 15.72 -1.41
N THR A 371 30.37 14.37 -1.42
CA THR A 371 29.18 13.55 -1.21
C THR A 371 28.58 13.80 0.16
N PHE A 372 29.42 13.90 1.18
CA PHE A 372 29.02 14.14 2.56
C PHE A 372 28.43 15.55 2.75
N LEU A 373 29.10 16.61 2.24
CA LEU A 373 28.61 17.99 2.30
C LEU A 373 27.32 18.21 1.51
N ARG A 374 27.18 17.55 0.38
CA ARG A 374 25.95 17.59 -0.42
C ARG A 374 24.77 17.02 0.38
N GLY A 375 24.97 15.89 1.06
CA GLY A 375 23.95 15.30 1.93
C GLY A 375 23.62 16.15 3.15
N LEU A 376 24.63 16.75 3.80
CA LEU A 376 24.41 17.68 4.92
C LEU A 376 23.66 18.93 4.46
N GLY A 377 24.00 19.51 3.29
CA GLY A 377 23.31 20.66 2.71
C GLY A 377 21.86 20.35 2.36
N LEU A 378 21.55 19.13 1.91
CA LEU A 378 20.17 18.69 1.71
C LEU A 378 19.44 18.54 3.05
N ALA A 379 20.06 17.86 4.00
CA ALA A 379 19.51 17.62 5.33
C ALA A 379 19.18 18.92 6.05
N SER A 380 20.05 19.93 5.95
CA SER A 380 19.84 21.24 6.59
C SER A 380 18.62 21.99 6.03
N ARG A 381 18.28 21.80 4.76
CA ARG A 381 17.06 22.36 4.16
C ARG A 381 15.79 21.63 4.63
N LEU A 382 15.88 20.33 4.84
CA LEU A 382 14.76 19.51 5.32
C LEU A 382 14.56 19.66 6.83
N TYR A 383 15.64 19.87 7.57
CA TYR A 383 15.68 20.02 9.02
C TYR A 383 16.66 21.12 9.43
N PRO A 384 16.19 22.38 9.54
CA PRO A 384 17.06 23.55 9.75
C PRO A 384 17.91 23.53 11.02
N ILE A 385 17.60 22.72 11.99
CA ILE A 385 18.38 22.60 13.24
C ILE A 385 19.83 22.16 12.96
N ILE A 386 20.04 21.39 11.89
CA ILE A 386 21.38 20.99 11.44
C ILE A 386 22.26 22.19 11.06
N ASN A 387 21.70 23.35 10.70
CA ASN A 387 22.48 24.54 10.30
C ASN A 387 23.48 24.97 11.35
N SER A 388 23.16 24.82 12.64
CA SER A 388 24.08 25.18 13.73
C SER A 388 25.38 24.38 13.68
N SER A 389 25.34 23.12 13.25
CA SER A 389 26.53 22.28 13.09
C SER A 389 27.34 22.63 11.84
N LEU A 390 26.72 23.21 10.82
CA LEU A 390 27.38 23.60 9.56
C LEU A 390 28.19 24.89 9.69
N GLU A 391 28.09 25.61 10.80
CA GLU A 391 28.94 26.76 11.11
C GLU A 391 30.38 26.33 11.44
N THR A 392 30.59 25.06 11.77
CA THR A 392 31.93 24.49 12.00
C THR A 392 32.58 24.05 10.69
N ALA A 393 33.92 24.09 10.62
CA ALA A 393 34.64 23.64 9.43
C ALA A 393 34.55 22.12 9.21
N SER A 394 34.28 21.34 10.25
CA SER A 394 34.19 19.88 10.23
C SER A 394 32.95 19.43 10.99
N PRO A 395 31.75 19.53 10.40
CA PRO A 395 30.53 19.12 11.07
C PRO A 395 30.48 17.61 11.28
N GLU A 396 30.30 17.18 12.53
CA GLU A 396 30.29 15.77 12.94
C GLU A 396 28.95 15.34 13.52
N PHE A 397 28.28 16.23 14.22
CA PHE A 397 27.00 15.99 14.89
C PHE A 397 26.27 17.30 15.20
N CYS A 398 25.00 17.21 15.59
CA CYS A 398 24.28 18.28 16.26
C CYS A 398 23.55 17.75 17.50
N HIS A 399 23.34 18.65 18.48
CA HIS A 399 22.54 18.37 19.66
C HIS A 399 21.08 18.70 19.38
N LEU A 400 20.20 17.83 19.86
CA LEU A 400 18.75 17.99 19.76
C LEU A 400 18.15 17.96 21.15
N THR A 401 17.25 18.86 21.44
CA THR A 401 16.38 18.77 22.62
C THR A 401 15.45 17.54 22.49
N PRO A 402 14.88 17.01 23.58
CA PRO A 402 13.94 15.88 23.50
C PRO A 402 12.75 16.13 22.56
N MET A 403 12.29 17.38 22.44
CA MET A 403 11.21 17.77 21.53
C MET A 403 11.66 17.72 20.07
N GLU A 404 12.86 18.23 19.77
CA GLU A 404 13.45 18.19 18.43
C GLU A 404 13.77 16.76 18.01
N ALA A 405 14.30 15.93 18.92
CA ALA A 405 14.50 14.50 18.65
C ALA A 405 13.18 13.78 18.35
N TYR A 406 12.11 14.11 19.06
CA TYR A 406 10.78 13.60 18.77
C TYR A 406 10.26 14.04 17.40
N GLU A 407 10.42 15.32 17.05
CA GLU A 407 10.08 15.85 15.73
C GLU A 407 10.88 15.14 14.63
N PHE A 408 12.18 14.93 14.87
CA PHE A 408 13.05 14.19 13.95
C PHE A 408 12.51 12.79 13.69
N ILE A 409 12.16 12.03 14.73
CA ILE A 409 11.63 10.67 14.61
C ILE A 409 10.30 10.66 13.83
N LYS A 410 9.38 11.60 14.12
CA LYS A 410 8.01 11.58 13.59
C LYS A 410 7.85 12.23 12.23
N ALA A 411 8.52 13.33 12.00
CA ALA A 411 8.28 14.17 10.83
C ALA A 411 9.45 14.20 9.85
N ILE A 412 10.69 14.01 10.31
CA ILE A 412 11.87 14.21 9.50
C ILE A 412 12.47 12.92 8.96
N THR A 413 12.48 11.84 9.75
CA THR A 413 13.06 10.55 9.35
C THR A 413 12.57 10.10 7.96
N TRP A 414 11.26 10.08 7.74
CA TRP A 414 10.71 9.66 6.46
C TRP A 414 11.07 10.61 5.30
N ARG A 415 11.25 11.92 5.57
CA ARG A 415 11.69 12.90 4.58
C ARG A 415 13.15 12.68 4.19
N PHE A 416 13.99 12.34 5.15
CA PHE A 416 15.39 12.02 4.89
C PHE A 416 15.50 10.75 4.04
N GLU A 417 14.81 9.68 4.44
CA GLU A 417 14.77 8.43 3.68
C GLU A 417 14.21 8.63 2.27
N ASP A 418 13.14 9.40 2.12
CA ASP A 418 12.53 9.76 0.84
C ASP A 418 13.51 10.53 -0.06
N SER A 419 14.34 11.39 0.54
CA SER A 419 15.38 12.16 -0.15
C SER A 419 16.68 11.37 -0.41
N GLY A 420 16.72 10.07 -0.11
CA GLY A 420 17.88 9.21 -0.33
C GLY A 420 18.96 9.29 0.75
N LEU A 421 18.71 10.01 1.85
CA LEU A 421 19.59 10.04 3.02
C LEU A 421 19.40 8.78 3.87
N GLY A 422 20.45 8.33 4.55
CA GLY A 422 20.35 7.25 5.52
C GLY A 422 19.86 7.77 6.87
N VAL A 423 19.06 6.97 7.60
CA VAL A 423 18.67 7.25 8.98
C VAL A 423 18.80 5.98 9.81
N ILE A 424 19.41 6.11 10.97
CA ILE A 424 19.53 5.05 11.97
C ILE A 424 18.91 5.56 13.26
N LEU A 425 17.86 4.90 13.72
CA LEU A 425 17.19 5.19 14.98
C LEU A 425 17.56 4.14 16.03
N PRO A 426 17.44 4.46 17.32
CA PRO A 426 17.54 3.47 18.39
C PRO A 426 16.56 2.31 18.17
N SER A 427 16.97 1.08 18.45
CA SER A 427 16.17 -0.13 18.21
C SER A 427 14.80 -0.09 18.87
N SER A 428 14.70 0.51 20.06
CA SER A 428 13.45 0.71 20.80
C SER A 428 12.44 1.63 20.09
N LEU A 429 12.90 2.50 19.16
CA LEU A 429 12.08 3.48 18.45
C LEU A 429 11.87 3.12 16.97
N THR A 430 12.49 2.05 16.46
CA THR A 430 12.41 1.62 15.05
C THR A 430 11.15 0.81 14.74
N ASN A 431 10.48 0.19 15.70
CA ASN A 431 9.29 -0.61 15.49
C ASN A 431 8.09 0.25 15.07
N ARG A 432 7.95 0.48 13.76
CA ARG A 432 6.84 1.25 13.15
C ARG A 432 5.49 0.52 13.23
N GLU A 433 5.46 -0.79 13.43
CA GLU A 433 4.26 -1.62 13.36
C GLU A 433 3.70 -2.05 14.72
N GLY A 434 4.29 -1.67 15.83
CA GLY A 434 3.91 -2.18 17.14
C GLY A 434 3.38 -1.13 18.10
N TRP A 435 2.30 -1.50 18.78
CA TRP A 435 1.84 -0.85 20.02
C TRP A 435 2.82 -1.09 21.18
N ALA A 436 3.85 -1.91 20.96
CA ALA A 436 4.78 -2.40 21.98
C ALA A 436 5.48 -1.30 22.78
N ASN A 437 5.78 -0.15 22.15
CA ASN A 437 6.49 0.98 22.81
C ASN A 437 5.55 2.15 23.13
N ARG A 438 4.25 1.89 23.25
CA ARG A 438 3.26 2.88 23.62
C ARG A 438 2.77 2.66 25.04
N LEU A 439 2.26 3.75 25.61
CA LEU A 439 1.47 3.68 26.84
C LEU A 439 0.18 2.90 26.54
N GLY A 440 -0.05 1.84 27.26
CA GLY A 440 -1.21 0.97 27.09
C GLY A 440 -1.50 0.13 28.33
N LEU A 441 -2.31 -0.89 28.14
CA LEU A 441 -2.73 -1.79 29.21
C LEU A 441 -2.07 -3.16 29.03
N LYS A 442 -1.51 -3.68 30.11
CA LYS A 442 -1.20 -5.08 30.27
C LYS A 442 -2.39 -5.75 30.97
N ILE A 443 -2.91 -6.80 30.39
CA ILE A 443 -4.03 -7.57 30.94
C ILE A 443 -3.54 -8.95 31.29
N SER A 444 -3.78 -9.39 32.52
CA SER A 444 -3.60 -10.78 32.96
C SER A 444 -4.99 -11.36 33.23
N ALA A 445 -5.37 -12.42 32.50
CA ALA A 445 -6.69 -13.01 32.60
C ALA A 445 -6.62 -14.48 32.99
N GLU A 446 -7.58 -14.91 33.80
CA GLU A 446 -7.74 -16.28 34.29
C GLU A 446 -9.20 -16.70 34.20
N THR A 447 -9.42 -17.98 33.92
CA THR A 447 -10.78 -18.54 33.98
C THR A 447 -11.30 -18.53 35.41
N PRO A 448 -12.57 -18.15 35.65
CA PRO A 448 -13.15 -18.22 36.99
C PRO A 448 -13.15 -19.65 37.49
N GLN A 449 -12.81 -19.86 38.76
CA GLN A 449 -12.91 -21.16 39.43
C GLN A 449 -14.39 -21.54 39.61
N GLN A 450 -15.02 -22.04 38.57
CA GLN A 450 -16.39 -22.54 38.66
C GLN A 450 -16.38 -24.06 38.86
N LYS A 451 -17.13 -24.47 39.86
CA LYS A 451 -17.31 -25.87 40.28
C LYS A 451 -18.22 -26.70 39.37
N SER A 452 -18.35 -26.53 38.16
CA SER A 452 -19.16 -27.19 37.14
C SER A 452 -19.93 -26.22 36.25
N GLY A 453 -19.33 -25.83 35.17
CA GLY A 453 -20.02 -25.04 34.14
C GLY A 453 -19.15 -24.96 32.90
N ARG A 454 -19.73 -25.16 31.72
CA ARG A 454 -19.07 -24.98 30.44
C ARG A 454 -18.72 -23.50 30.25
N LEU A 455 -17.49 -23.22 29.84
CA LEU A 455 -17.07 -21.91 29.45
C LEU A 455 -17.64 -21.62 28.05
N GLY A 456 -18.50 -20.63 27.91
CA GLY A 456 -18.97 -20.14 26.60
C GLY A 456 -18.21 -18.89 26.19
N LEU A 457 -18.25 -18.51 24.91
CA LEU A 457 -17.59 -17.32 24.39
C LEU A 457 -17.95 -16.02 25.14
N GLN A 458 -19.14 -15.97 25.72
CA GLN A 458 -19.63 -14.83 26.51
C GLN A 458 -19.31 -14.96 28.01
N SER A 459 -18.57 -15.99 28.43
CA SER A 459 -18.18 -16.14 29.83
C SER A 459 -17.24 -15.02 30.23
N LEU A 460 -17.54 -14.34 31.36
CA LEU A 460 -16.69 -13.31 31.91
C LEU A 460 -15.48 -13.95 32.61
N LEU A 461 -14.32 -13.44 32.34
CA LEU A 461 -13.04 -13.88 32.91
C LEU A 461 -12.69 -13.04 34.13
N ASN A 462 -11.99 -13.64 35.09
CA ASN A 462 -11.28 -12.90 36.12
C ASN A 462 -10.04 -12.28 35.47
N PHE A 463 -9.90 -10.97 35.55
CA PHE A 463 -8.75 -10.29 34.98
C PHE A 463 -8.23 -9.18 35.87
N GLN A 464 -6.95 -8.95 35.72
CA GLN A 464 -6.26 -7.81 36.31
C GLN A 464 -5.64 -7.00 35.18
N TRP A 465 -5.62 -5.70 35.32
CA TRP A 465 -4.99 -4.81 34.35
C TRP A 465 -4.05 -3.86 35.04
N GLN A 466 -2.97 -3.56 34.38
CA GLN A 466 -1.93 -2.65 34.83
C GLN A 466 -1.57 -1.73 33.67
N LEU A 467 -1.19 -0.49 33.98
CA LEU A 467 -0.62 0.40 32.98
C LEU A 467 0.76 -0.13 32.58
N ALA A 468 1.03 -0.17 31.30
CA ALA A 468 2.29 -0.65 30.76
C ALA A 468 2.82 0.32 29.71
N ILE A 469 4.15 0.44 29.66
CA ILE A 469 4.87 1.13 28.59
C ILE A 469 6.02 0.22 28.18
N GLY A 470 6.24 0.04 26.86
CA GLY A 470 7.30 -0.85 26.38
C GLY A 470 7.18 -2.30 26.88
N GLY A 471 5.95 -2.78 27.12
CA GLY A 471 5.69 -4.12 27.67
C GLY A 471 5.91 -4.25 29.19
N GLN A 472 6.40 -3.21 29.86
CA GLN A 472 6.66 -3.21 31.30
C GLN A 472 5.57 -2.46 32.07
N THR A 473 5.18 -3.03 33.20
CA THR A 473 4.16 -2.43 34.08
C THR A 473 4.71 -1.25 34.87
N ILE A 474 3.92 -0.20 34.97
CA ILE A 474 4.29 1.04 35.65
C ILE A 474 3.30 1.32 36.78
N SER A 475 3.84 1.67 37.96
CA SER A 475 3.05 2.16 39.05
C SER A 475 2.55 3.59 38.80
N LYS A 476 1.48 3.98 39.48
CA LYS A 476 0.96 5.35 39.41
C LYS A 476 2.02 6.40 39.80
N THR A 477 2.84 6.09 40.80
CA THR A 477 3.90 6.98 41.29
C THR A 477 5.03 7.19 40.27
N GLU A 478 5.39 6.14 39.53
CA GLU A 478 6.36 6.22 38.43
C GLU A 478 5.77 6.98 37.25
N PHE A 479 4.52 6.69 36.88
CA PHE A 479 3.83 7.41 35.83
C PHE A 479 3.75 8.92 36.11
N ASP A 480 3.37 9.31 37.34
CA ASP A 480 3.31 10.72 37.74
C ASP A 480 4.70 11.41 37.68
N LYS A 481 5.79 10.69 37.96
CA LYS A 481 7.15 11.21 37.78
C LYS A 481 7.46 11.44 36.31
N LEU A 482 7.15 10.48 35.43
CA LEU A 482 7.37 10.59 33.98
C LEU A 482 6.61 11.76 33.36
N VAL A 483 5.35 11.95 33.78
CA VAL A 483 4.53 13.08 33.31
C VAL A 483 5.12 14.43 33.73
N LYS A 484 5.73 14.52 34.91
CA LYS A 484 6.38 15.75 35.40
C LYS A 484 7.60 16.15 34.56
N LEU A 485 8.27 15.20 33.89
CA LEU A 485 9.40 15.49 33.00
C LEU A 485 8.97 16.32 31.76
N ASN A 486 7.68 16.34 31.44
CA ASN A 486 7.11 17.04 30.28
C ASN A 486 7.87 16.81 28.97
N SER A 487 8.43 15.60 28.82
CA SER A 487 9.18 15.17 27.64
C SER A 487 8.37 14.17 26.85
N PRO A 488 8.31 14.28 25.50
CA PRO A 488 7.63 13.31 24.64
C PRO A 488 8.40 11.98 24.52
N LEU A 489 9.67 11.98 24.88
CA LEU A 489 10.54 10.79 24.92
C LEU A 489 11.04 10.61 26.33
N VAL A 490 10.84 9.43 26.89
CA VAL A 490 11.28 9.07 28.25
C VAL A 490 11.96 7.72 28.24
N GLU A 491 12.95 7.56 29.12
CA GLU A 491 13.63 6.29 29.33
C GLU A 491 12.94 5.50 30.44
N ILE A 492 12.67 4.23 30.16
CA ILE A 492 12.11 3.29 31.12
C ILE A 492 12.93 2.01 31.07
N ASN A 493 13.63 1.70 32.16
CA ASN A 493 14.47 0.51 32.29
C ASN A 493 15.49 0.30 31.14
N GLY A 494 16.07 1.37 30.64
CA GLY A 494 17.05 1.34 29.55
C GLY A 494 16.45 1.38 28.14
N GLU A 495 15.13 1.46 28.00
CA GLU A 495 14.47 1.60 26.72
C GLU A 495 13.80 2.97 26.57
N TRP A 496 13.96 3.58 25.40
CA TRP A 496 13.31 4.85 25.09
C TRP A 496 11.92 4.62 24.51
N VAL A 497 10.93 5.30 25.09
CA VAL A 497 9.52 5.16 24.74
C VAL A 497 8.86 6.52 24.50
N GLU A 498 7.82 6.51 23.69
CA GLU A 498 7.02 7.70 23.35
C GLU A 498 5.88 7.91 24.35
N LEU A 499 5.80 9.10 24.95
CA LEU A 499 4.69 9.56 25.75
C LEU A 499 3.88 10.63 25.01
N ARG A 500 2.75 10.27 24.47
CA ARG A 500 1.87 11.22 23.79
C ARG A 500 0.98 11.96 24.80
N PRO A 501 0.75 13.27 24.60
CA PRO A 501 -0.14 14.05 25.47
C PRO A 501 -1.56 13.46 25.60
N GLN A 502 -2.06 12.83 24.54
CA GLN A 502 -3.37 12.17 24.53
C GLN A 502 -3.36 10.91 25.39
N ASP A 503 -2.30 10.09 25.31
CA ASP A 503 -2.16 8.86 26.09
C ASP A 503 -1.99 9.18 27.58
N ILE A 504 -1.25 10.26 27.89
CA ILE A 504 -1.10 10.76 29.26
C ILE A 504 -2.46 11.14 29.86
N LYS A 505 -3.26 11.95 29.16
CA LYS A 505 -4.61 12.33 29.63
C LYS A 505 -5.51 11.12 29.82
N THR A 506 -5.45 10.17 28.91
CA THR A 506 -6.25 8.94 28.98
C THR A 506 -5.83 8.08 30.16
N ALA A 507 -4.53 7.91 30.41
CA ALA A 507 -4.02 7.18 31.56
C ALA A 507 -4.38 7.87 32.89
N GLN A 508 -4.31 9.20 32.97
CA GLN A 508 -4.75 9.95 34.14
C GLN A 508 -6.24 9.72 34.41
N THR A 509 -7.08 9.75 33.38
CA THR A 509 -8.51 9.45 33.50
C THR A 509 -8.74 8.02 33.97
N PHE A 510 -7.97 7.08 33.40
CA PHE A 510 -8.02 5.67 33.77
C PHE A 510 -7.70 5.41 35.24
N PHE A 511 -6.70 6.08 35.82
CA PHE A 511 -6.40 5.98 37.26
C PHE A 511 -7.46 6.59 38.15
N THR A 512 -8.28 7.50 37.62
CA THR A 512 -9.35 8.18 38.39
C THR A 512 -10.72 7.54 38.21
N SER A 513 -10.93 6.77 37.14
CA SER A 513 -12.18 6.05 36.91
C SER A 513 -12.35 4.87 37.89
N ARG A 514 -13.60 4.63 38.34
CA ARG A 514 -13.92 3.50 39.22
C ARG A 514 -13.77 2.18 38.47
N LYS A 515 -12.99 1.25 39.01
CA LYS A 515 -12.61 -0.06 38.44
C LYS A 515 -13.76 -1.07 38.28
N GLU A 516 -14.97 -0.76 38.72
CA GLU A 516 -16.06 -1.74 38.94
C GLU A 516 -16.90 -2.07 37.70
N GLN A 517 -16.60 -1.48 36.52
CA GLN A 517 -17.46 -1.65 35.32
C GLN A 517 -16.76 -2.33 34.12
N MET A 518 -15.54 -2.78 34.27
CA MET A 518 -14.85 -3.46 33.16
C MET A 518 -15.13 -4.96 33.21
N SER A 519 -15.53 -5.54 32.07
CA SER A 519 -15.72 -6.97 31.90
C SER A 519 -14.92 -7.44 30.69
N LEU A 520 -14.28 -8.58 30.79
CA LEU A 520 -13.56 -9.24 29.71
C LEU A 520 -14.24 -10.58 29.44
N SER A 521 -14.73 -10.76 28.22
CA SER A 521 -15.28 -12.04 27.79
C SER A 521 -14.18 -12.98 27.27
N LEU A 522 -14.49 -14.28 27.21
CA LEU A 522 -13.59 -15.25 26.58
C LEU A 522 -13.34 -14.91 25.10
N GLU A 523 -14.35 -14.38 24.40
CA GLU A 523 -14.21 -13.92 23.01
C GLU A 523 -13.19 -12.80 22.89
N ASP A 524 -13.26 -11.79 23.78
CA ASP A 524 -12.31 -10.68 23.79
C ASP A 524 -10.89 -11.15 24.08
N ALA A 525 -10.72 -12.05 25.03
CA ALA A 525 -9.43 -12.65 25.37
C ALA A 525 -8.81 -13.40 24.19
N LEU A 526 -9.60 -14.18 23.45
CA LEU A 526 -9.15 -14.90 22.27
C LEU A 526 -8.77 -13.96 21.11
N ARG A 527 -9.52 -12.86 20.92
CA ARG A 527 -9.18 -11.84 19.92
C ARG A 527 -7.87 -11.13 20.26
N ILE A 528 -7.71 -10.71 21.50
CA ILE A 528 -6.49 -10.04 21.97
C ILE A 528 -5.28 -10.98 21.83
N SER A 529 -5.42 -12.26 22.18
CA SER A 529 -4.33 -13.24 22.08
C SER A 529 -3.82 -13.47 20.64
N LYS A 530 -4.66 -13.21 19.63
CA LYS A 530 -4.29 -13.29 18.22
C LYS A 530 -3.73 -11.99 17.63
N GLY A 531 -3.53 -10.98 18.47
CA GLY A 531 -2.99 -9.69 18.03
C GLY A 531 -4.04 -8.69 17.53
N ASP A 532 -5.33 -8.98 17.72
CA ASP A 532 -6.36 -7.97 17.50
C ASP A 532 -6.18 -6.86 18.52
N THR A 533 -5.87 -5.65 18.02
CA THR A 533 -5.67 -4.48 18.88
C THR A 533 -7.01 -4.02 19.44
N GLN A 534 -7.33 -4.49 20.64
CA GLN A 534 -8.47 -3.91 21.37
C GLN A 534 -8.03 -2.65 22.10
N VAL A 535 -8.89 -1.65 22.02
CA VAL A 535 -8.75 -0.40 22.74
C VAL A 535 -9.77 -0.40 23.88
N ILE A 536 -9.30 -0.49 25.12
CA ILE A 536 -10.13 -0.44 26.32
C ILE A 536 -10.01 0.97 26.91
N GLU A 537 -11.13 1.67 27.08
CA GLU A 537 -11.16 3.07 27.55
C GLU A 537 -10.17 4.01 26.84
N LYS A 538 -10.01 3.84 25.53
CA LYS A 538 -9.09 4.59 24.66
C LYS A 538 -7.59 4.27 24.87
N LEU A 539 -7.25 3.30 25.72
CA LEU A 539 -5.89 2.78 25.83
C LEU A 539 -5.76 1.46 25.06
N PRO A 540 -4.71 1.28 24.26
CA PRO A 540 -4.47 0.03 23.57
C PRO A 540 -4.03 -1.05 24.56
N VAL A 541 -4.44 -2.29 24.30
CA VAL A 541 -3.90 -3.44 25.01
C VAL A 541 -2.55 -3.78 24.36
N VAL A 542 -1.47 -3.58 25.09
CA VAL A 542 -0.09 -3.78 24.60
C VAL A 542 0.48 -5.14 24.97
N SER A 543 -0.08 -5.78 25.99
CA SER A 543 0.33 -7.12 26.42
C SER A 543 -0.85 -7.85 27.04
N PHE A 544 -0.98 -9.14 26.71
CA PHE A 544 -1.99 -10.03 27.24
C PHE A 544 -1.34 -11.31 27.76
N GLU A 545 -1.59 -11.64 29.01
CA GLU A 545 -1.13 -12.87 29.65
C GLU A 545 -2.33 -13.68 30.10
N ALA A 546 -2.39 -14.90 29.62
CA ALA A 546 -3.37 -15.88 30.07
C ALA A 546 -2.74 -16.79 31.13
N SER A 547 -3.52 -17.23 32.10
CA SER A 547 -3.09 -18.21 33.09
C SER A 547 -4.11 -19.33 33.27
N GLY A 548 -3.64 -20.48 33.77
CA GLY A 548 -4.47 -21.65 34.05
C GLY A 548 -5.13 -22.24 32.79
N ALA A 549 -6.39 -22.60 32.87
CA ALA A 549 -7.12 -23.23 31.78
C ALA A 549 -7.26 -22.33 30.53
N LEU A 550 -7.22 -21.00 30.69
CA LEU A 550 -7.24 -20.08 29.55
C LEU A 550 -5.95 -20.16 28.74
N GLU A 551 -4.81 -20.31 29.39
CA GLU A 551 -3.52 -20.50 28.74
C GLU A 551 -3.50 -21.80 27.93
N GLU A 552 -4.02 -22.90 28.50
CA GLU A 552 -4.14 -24.19 27.80
C GLU A 552 -5.03 -24.06 26.55
N LEU A 553 -6.17 -23.38 26.65
CA LEU A 553 -7.07 -23.16 25.53
C LEU A 553 -6.40 -22.35 24.42
N ILE A 554 -5.76 -21.24 24.75
CA ILE A 554 -5.08 -20.37 23.77
C ILE A 554 -3.92 -21.16 23.13
N GLY A 555 -3.14 -21.89 23.92
CA GLY A 555 -2.03 -22.72 23.44
C GLY A 555 -2.50 -23.80 22.46
N ALA A 556 -3.59 -24.47 22.76
CA ALA A 556 -4.17 -25.49 21.88
C ALA A 556 -4.72 -24.90 20.56
N LEU A 557 -5.28 -23.69 20.61
CA LEU A 557 -5.82 -23.02 19.42
C LEU A 557 -4.74 -22.34 18.54
N THR A 558 -3.59 -21.99 19.11
CA THR A 558 -2.53 -21.22 18.39
C THR A 558 -1.35 -22.06 17.95
N ASN A 559 -0.96 -23.08 18.74
CA ASN A 559 0.31 -23.78 18.56
C ASN A 559 0.22 -25.10 17.75
N ASN A 560 -0.88 -25.38 17.08
CA ASN A 560 -1.06 -26.64 16.32
C ASN A 560 -0.69 -27.90 17.13
N GLN A 561 -0.90 -27.87 18.45
CA GLN A 561 -0.68 -29.04 19.26
C GLN A 561 -1.62 -30.17 18.77
N GLU A 562 -1.07 -31.32 18.53
CA GLU A 562 -1.87 -32.49 18.13
C GLU A 562 -2.91 -32.75 19.23
N ILE A 563 -4.18 -32.59 18.87
CA ILE A 563 -5.29 -32.95 19.75
C ILE A 563 -5.19 -34.44 20.04
N GLN A 564 -5.18 -34.80 21.31
CA GLN A 564 -5.13 -36.19 21.70
C GLN A 564 -6.33 -36.96 21.13
N ILE A 565 -6.03 -37.98 20.33
CA ILE A 565 -7.04 -38.85 19.76
C ILE A 565 -7.73 -39.59 20.90
N LEU A 566 -9.07 -39.51 20.91
CA LEU A 566 -9.89 -40.20 21.90
C LEU A 566 -10.04 -41.66 21.54
N PRO A 567 -10.13 -42.55 22.54
CA PRO A 567 -10.47 -43.96 22.29
C PRO A 567 -11.87 -44.02 21.65
N THR A 568 -12.04 -44.95 20.72
CA THR A 568 -13.36 -45.22 20.13
C THR A 568 -14.35 -45.63 21.20
N PRO A 569 -15.55 -45.03 21.29
CA PRO A 569 -16.54 -45.39 22.31
C PRO A 569 -16.92 -46.85 22.27
N VAL A 570 -17.10 -47.50 23.44
CA VAL A 570 -17.38 -48.93 23.57
C VAL A 570 -18.65 -49.34 22.82
N ASN A 571 -19.66 -48.48 22.79
CA ASN A 571 -20.94 -48.73 22.12
C ASN A 571 -20.94 -48.39 20.62
N PHE A 572 -19.80 -47.99 20.07
CA PHE A 572 -19.67 -47.68 18.65
C PHE A 572 -19.37 -48.96 17.86
N THR A 573 -20.32 -49.43 17.05
CA THR A 573 -20.20 -50.67 16.27
C THR A 573 -19.51 -50.49 14.92
N GLY A 574 -18.66 -49.52 14.76
CA GLY A 574 -17.91 -49.21 13.55
C GLY A 574 -16.43 -49.02 13.82
N GLN A 575 -15.65 -48.81 12.76
CA GLN A 575 -14.27 -48.38 12.85
C GLN A 575 -14.13 -47.00 12.23
N LEU A 576 -13.65 -46.03 13.01
CA LEU A 576 -13.36 -44.70 12.51
C LEU A 576 -12.07 -44.70 11.69
N ARG A 577 -12.02 -43.92 10.65
CA ARG A 577 -10.79 -43.65 9.91
C ARG A 577 -9.94 -42.62 10.67
N PRO A 578 -8.61 -42.54 10.48
CA PRO A 578 -7.75 -41.64 11.24
C PRO A 578 -8.17 -40.14 11.20
N TYR A 579 -8.71 -39.65 10.08
CA TYR A 579 -9.23 -38.31 10.00
C TYR A 579 -10.55 -38.11 10.75
N GLN A 580 -11.40 -39.17 10.83
CA GLN A 580 -12.64 -39.15 11.60
C GLN A 580 -12.36 -39.16 13.09
N GLU A 581 -11.37 -39.94 13.55
CA GLU A 581 -10.90 -39.93 14.95
C GLU A 581 -10.43 -38.55 15.36
N ARG A 582 -9.66 -37.86 14.49
CA ARG A 582 -9.27 -36.46 14.72
C ARG A 582 -10.46 -35.52 14.76
N GLY A 583 -11.46 -35.70 13.91
CA GLY A 583 -12.69 -34.92 13.91
C GLY A 583 -13.49 -35.07 15.18
N VAL A 584 -13.63 -36.30 15.70
CA VAL A 584 -14.30 -36.59 16.99
C VAL A 584 -13.54 -35.96 18.14
N ALA A 585 -12.21 -36.10 18.17
CA ALA A 585 -11.36 -35.48 19.19
C ALA A 585 -11.47 -33.94 19.17
N TRP A 586 -11.55 -33.35 17.98
CA TRP A 586 -11.78 -31.92 17.80
C TRP A 586 -13.14 -31.46 18.35
N LEU A 587 -14.21 -32.20 18.04
CA LEU A 587 -15.55 -31.91 18.56
C LEU A 587 -15.58 -31.96 20.10
N ALA A 588 -14.97 -32.99 20.68
CA ALA A 588 -14.90 -33.17 22.15
C ALA A 588 -14.04 -32.06 22.80
N PHE A 589 -12.96 -31.67 22.16
CA PHE A 589 -12.14 -30.54 22.63
C PHE A 589 -12.96 -29.24 22.69
N LEU A 590 -13.68 -28.90 21.62
CA LEU A 590 -14.47 -27.66 21.58
C LEU A 590 -15.66 -27.73 22.59
N GLU A 591 -16.28 -28.87 22.72
CA GLU A 591 -17.37 -29.10 23.68
C GLU A 591 -16.92 -28.90 25.13
N ARG A 592 -15.74 -29.43 25.50
CA ARG A 592 -15.16 -29.24 26.83
C ARG A 592 -15.04 -27.76 27.22
N TRP A 593 -14.80 -26.89 26.24
CA TRP A 593 -14.70 -25.46 26.42
C TRP A 593 -16.02 -24.71 26.20
N GLY A 594 -17.11 -25.41 25.88
CA GLY A 594 -18.41 -24.80 25.56
C GLY A 594 -18.39 -23.93 24.29
N LEU A 595 -17.50 -24.28 23.37
CA LEU A 595 -17.37 -23.61 22.09
C LEU A 595 -18.18 -24.33 21.01
N GLY A 596 -18.79 -23.57 20.10
CA GLY A 596 -19.46 -24.14 18.93
C GLY A 596 -18.47 -24.73 17.95
N ALA A 597 -18.84 -25.85 17.32
CA ALA A 597 -18.02 -26.53 16.32
C ALA A 597 -18.70 -26.54 14.95
N CYS A 598 -17.90 -26.52 13.90
CA CYS A 598 -18.32 -26.71 12.52
C CYS A 598 -17.50 -27.83 11.89
N LEU A 599 -18.13 -28.97 11.58
CA LEU A 599 -17.50 -30.07 10.86
C LEU A 599 -17.67 -29.85 9.36
N ALA A 600 -16.64 -29.30 8.71
CA ALA A 600 -16.68 -28.85 7.33
C ALA A 600 -16.03 -29.82 6.32
N ASP A 601 -16.01 -31.13 6.62
CA ASP A 601 -15.52 -32.15 5.70
C ASP A 601 -16.35 -32.18 4.40
N ASP A 602 -15.77 -32.67 3.31
CA ASP A 602 -16.48 -32.83 2.03
C ASP A 602 -17.66 -33.82 2.15
N MET A 603 -18.60 -33.73 1.19
CA MET A 603 -19.74 -34.67 1.14
C MET A 603 -19.26 -36.09 0.96
N GLY A 604 -19.81 -37.02 1.75
CA GLY A 604 -19.46 -38.47 1.69
C GLY A 604 -18.33 -38.87 2.63
N LEU A 605 -17.63 -37.97 3.31
CA LEU A 605 -16.54 -38.33 4.24
C LEU A 605 -17.03 -38.78 5.64
N GLY A 606 -18.32 -38.95 5.83
CA GLY A 606 -18.86 -39.56 7.05
C GLY A 606 -18.98 -38.58 8.23
N LYS A 607 -19.38 -37.35 8.00
CA LYS A 607 -19.66 -36.37 9.06
C LYS A 607 -20.65 -36.90 10.10
N THR A 608 -21.72 -37.57 9.64
CA THR A 608 -22.73 -38.18 10.52
C THR A 608 -22.13 -39.24 11.42
N ILE A 609 -21.21 -40.06 10.91
CA ILE A 609 -20.53 -41.10 11.67
C ILE A 609 -19.65 -40.50 12.76
N GLN A 610 -18.92 -39.43 12.45
CA GLN A 610 -18.12 -38.71 13.43
C GLN A 610 -19.02 -38.10 14.53
N PHE A 611 -20.16 -37.51 14.14
CA PHE A 611 -21.09 -36.95 15.11
C PHE A 611 -21.73 -38.01 16.00
N ILE A 612 -22.09 -39.19 15.47
CA ILE A 612 -22.59 -40.33 16.26
C ILE A 612 -21.54 -40.78 17.28
N ALA A 613 -20.29 -40.97 16.84
CA ALA A 613 -19.20 -41.34 17.74
C ALA A 613 -18.98 -40.30 18.84
N PHE A 614 -19.06 -39.01 18.50
CA PHE A 614 -18.97 -37.90 19.47
C PHE A 614 -20.12 -37.97 20.52
N ILE A 615 -21.36 -38.18 20.10
CA ILE A 615 -22.48 -38.30 21.02
C ILE A 615 -22.31 -39.51 21.95
N LEU A 616 -21.86 -40.67 21.43
CA LEU A 616 -21.58 -41.85 22.26
C LEU A 616 -20.47 -41.56 23.28
N HIS A 617 -19.42 -40.86 22.89
CA HIS A 617 -18.37 -40.41 23.81
C HIS A 617 -18.92 -39.54 24.95
N LEU A 618 -19.77 -38.57 24.64
CA LEU A 618 -20.42 -37.73 25.64
C LEU A 618 -21.37 -38.50 26.57
N GLN A 619 -22.01 -39.58 26.08
CA GLN A 619 -22.82 -40.47 26.90
C GLN A 619 -21.97 -41.31 27.87
N GLU A 620 -20.81 -41.81 27.41
CA GLU A 620 -19.88 -42.55 28.27
C GLU A 620 -19.31 -41.69 29.40
N GLU A 621 -19.08 -40.43 29.12
CA GLU A 621 -18.61 -39.45 30.12
C GLU A 621 -19.73 -38.89 31.02
N ASN A 622 -20.98 -39.34 30.86
CA ASN A 622 -22.16 -38.85 31.58
C ASN A 622 -22.39 -37.31 31.45
N VAL A 623 -21.98 -36.74 30.33
CA VAL A 623 -22.13 -35.31 30.04
C VAL A 623 -23.52 -34.97 29.48
N LEU A 624 -24.17 -35.95 28.82
CA LEU A 624 -25.48 -35.77 28.20
C LEU A 624 -26.61 -36.12 29.18
N GLU A 625 -27.27 -35.08 29.69
CA GLU A 625 -28.46 -35.24 30.56
C GLU A 625 -29.78 -35.21 29.77
N LYS A 626 -29.78 -34.74 28.55
CA LYS A 626 -30.98 -34.53 27.72
C LYS A 626 -30.78 -35.07 26.32
N PRO A 627 -31.87 -35.43 25.61
CA PRO A 627 -31.76 -35.86 24.22
C PRO A 627 -31.22 -34.74 23.33
N THR A 628 -30.38 -35.12 22.35
CA THR A 628 -29.81 -34.23 21.36
C THR A 628 -30.68 -34.26 20.10
N LEU A 629 -31.07 -33.11 19.61
CA LEU A 629 -31.73 -32.96 18.31
C LEU A 629 -30.68 -32.79 17.21
N LEU A 630 -30.79 -33.62 16.19
CA LEU A 630 -29.89 -33.66 15.03
C LEU A 630 -30.61 -33.15 13.78
#